data_841f2beafbe326a87f9fbcd491e8523b
#
_entry.id   841f2beafbe326a87f9fbcd491e8523b
#
_cell.length_a   1.000
_cell.length_b   1.000
_cell.length_c   1.000
_cell.angle_alpha   90.00
_cell.angle_beta   90.00
_cell.angle_gamma   90.00
#
_symmetry.space_group_name_H-M   'P 1'
#
loop_
_entity.id
_entity.type
_entity.pdbx_description
1 polymer ?
#
loop_
_entity_poly.entity_id
_entity_poly.type
_entity_poly.pdbx_seq_one_letter_code
_entity_poly.pdbx_strand_id
1 'polypeptide(L)'
;IHRDISPDNIMVMRNGSIKILDFGGAKDFVTLDENSMSVVVKHGYAPEEQYKQHGDQGPWTDVYALCATMYRCITGETPPKALDRLHTDTLKPISSFGVNCPKYIEQTITKGLSVHKGGRYCSMGELYNALYGAPQDHERKELPNNHETTTTTAKKPEKTKVIVIAAVILTAIVGISA
;
A
#
# COMPACT_ATOMS: atom_id res chain seq x y z
N ILE A 1 1.40 3.86 15.62
CA ILE A 1 1.31 4.31 14.22
C ILE A 1 2.56 5.08 13.81
N HIS A 2 2.99 4.91 12.56
CA HIS A 2 4.23 5.49 12.00
C HIS A 2 4.01 6.91 11.46
N ARG A 3 2.91 7.13 10.73
CA ARG A 3 2.47 8.40 10.11
C ARG A 3 3.27 8.89 8.91
N ASP A 4 4.40 8.28 8.58
CA ASP A 4 5.24 8.68 7.43
C ASP A 4 5.76 7.45 6.65
N ILE A 5 4.87 6.50 6.36
CA ILE A 5 5.20 5.36 5.50
C ILE A 5 5.23 5.86 4.05
N SER A 6 6.37 5.67 3.39
CA SER A 6 6.56 6.04 1.98
C SER A 6 7.81 5.33 1.43
N PRO A 7 8.04 5.30 0.12
CA PRO A 7 9.23 4.67 -0.45
C PRO A 7 10.56 5.20 0.12
N ASP A 8 10.62 6.49 0.49
CA ASP A 8 11.86 7.09 1.02
C ASP A 8 12.21 6.59 2.41
N ASN A 9 11.19 6.16 3.19
CA ASN A 9 11.36 5.63 4.54
C ASN A 9 11.39 4.08 4.57
N ILE A 10 11.55 3.43 3.41
CA ILE A 10 11.64 1.99 3.30
C ILE A 10 12.97 1.59 2.65
N MET A 11 13.80 0.89 3.42
CA MET A 11 15.09 0.39 2.95
C MET A 11 15.00 -1.11 2.64
N VAL A 12 15.37 -1.48 1.42
CA VAL A 12 15.52 -2.89 1.02
C VAL A 12 16.98 -3.29 1.21
N MET A 13 17.22 -4.27 2.07
CA MET A 13 18.56 -4.78 2.37
C MET A 13 19.01 -5.76 1.27
N ARG A 14 20.32 -6.01 1.19
CA ARG A 14 20.91 -6.96 0.19
C ARG A 14 20.37 -8.37 0.29
N ASN A 15 19.98 -8.81 1.48
CA ASN A 15 19.37 -10.12 1.73
C ASN A 15 17.86 -10.17 1.44
N GLY A 16 17.28 -9.09 0.88
CA GLY A 16 15.87 -8.97 0.58
C GLY A 16 14.99 -8.56 1.77
N SER A 17 15.54 -8.46 2.99
CA SER A 17 14.77 -7.95 4.13
C SER A 17 14.50 -6.45 4.01
N ILE A 18 13.45 -5.99 4.66
CA ILE A 18 13.02 -4.60 4.63
C ILE A 18 13.15 -4.00 6.01
N LYS A 19 13.59 -2.74 6.07
CA LYS A 19 13.58 -1.92 7.26
C LYS A 19 12.80 -0.64 7.00
N ILE A 20 11.91 -0.30 7.93
CA ILE A 20 11.30 1.02 7.98
C ILE A 20 12.26 1.94 8.72
N LEU A 21 12.49 3.10 8.13
CA LEU A 21 13.34 4.15 8.65
C LEU A 21 12.46 5.27 9.19
N ASP A 22 13.03 6.05 10.10
CA ASP A 22 12.49 7.32 10.58
C ASP A 22 11.07 7.27 11.16
N PHE A 23 10.99 6.96 12.43
CA PHE A 23 9.78 7.12 13.25
C PHE A 23 9.55 8.58 13.70
N GLY A 24 10.18 9.58 13.04
CA GLY A 24 10.08 11.00 13.38
C GLY A 24 8.66 11.52 13.30
N GLY A 25 7.88 11.13 12.31
CA GLY A 25 6.47 11.47 12.19
C GLY A 25 5.59 11.04 13.37
N ALA A 26 6.11 10.14 14.22
CA ALA A 26 5.45 9.74 15.46
C ALA A 26 5.64 10.74 16.61
N LYS A 27 6.64 11.64 16.55
CA LYS A 27 7.06 12.52 17.67
C LYS A 27 6.64 13.97 17.52
N ASP A 28 6.43 14.50 16.30
CA ASP A 28 6.34 15.93 16.04
C ASP A 28 4.99 16.58 16.40
N PHE A 29 4.08 15.85 17.04
CA PHE A 29 2.81 16.42 17.51
C PHE A 29 2.90 17.03 18.92
N VAL A 30 4.06 17.04 19.60
CA VAL A 30 4.14 17.41 21.02
C VAL A 30 4.70 18.80 21.28
N THR A 31 5.34 19.45 20.32
CA THR A 31 6.07 20.70 20.59
C THR A 31 6.03 21.71 19.44
N LEU A 32 4.86 22.18 19.01
CA LEU A 32 4.82 23.42 18.24
C LEU A 32 3.69 24.30 18.73
N ASP A 33 4.06 25.54 19.05
CA ASP A 33 3.17 26.66 19.39
C ASP A 33 1.93 26.70 18.50
N GLU A 34 0.77 26.96 19.12
CA GLU A 34 -0.56 26.98 18.48
C GLU A 34 -0.67 27.88 17.24
N ASN A 35 0.36 28.69 16.93
CA ASN A 35 0.37 29.66 15.84
C ASN A 35 1.24 29.34 14.64
N SER A 36 1.90 28.17 14.56
CA SER A 36 2.87 27.84 13.51
C SER A 36 2.81 26.40 12.97
N MET A 37 1.65 25.74 13.01
CA MET A 37 1.55 24.36 12.50
C MET A 37 1.40 24.30 10.98
N SER A 38 2.52 24.35 10.28
CA SER A 38 2.55 23.80 8.91
C SER A 38 2.65 22.28 9.03
N VAL A 39 1.53 21.59 8.81
CA VAL A 39 1.50 20.14 8.73
C VAL A 39 2.31 19.70 7.50
N VAL A 40 3.55 19.24 7.70
CA VAL A 40 4.36 18.70 6.63
C VAL A 40 3.84 17.31 6.33
N VAL A 41 3.05 17.18 5.27
CA VAL A 41 2.52 15.89 4.80
C VAL A 41 3.16 15.49 3.47
N LYS A 42 3.41 14.22 3.31
CA LYS A 42 3.93 13.68 2.07
C LYS A 42 2.79 13.43 1.08
N HIS A 43 2.68 14.31 0.08
CA HIS A 43 1.62 14.25 -0.92
C HIS A 43 1.55 12.90 -1.63
N GLY A 44 0.33 12.38 -1.80
CA GLY A 44 0.05 11.08 -2.39
C GLY A 44 0.12 9.93 -1.38
N TYR A 45 0.89 10.05 -0.29
CA TYR A 45 1.03 9.01 0.75
C TYR A 45 0.24 9.33 2.01
N ALA A 46 -0.02 10.61 2.28
CA ALA A 46 -0.80 11.06 3.43
C ALA A 46 -2.30 11.00 3.14
N PRO A 47 -3.12 10.33 3.99
CA PRO A 47 -4.57 10.34 3.89
C PRO A 47 -5.17 11.66 4.42
N GLU A 48 -6.48 11.85 4.19
CA GLU A 48 -7.18 13.11 4.48
C GLU A 48 -7.07 13.57 5.94
N GLU A 49 -7.09 12.63 6.88
CA GLU A 49 -7.02 12.93 8.32
C GLU A 49 -5.66 13.52 8.74
N GLN A 50 -4.58 13.29 7.99
CA GLN A 50 -3.28 13.88 8.27
C GLN A 50 -3.18 15.36 7.89
N TYR A 51 -4.07 15.87 7.05
CA TYR A 51 -4.13 17.28 6.68
C TYR A 51 -4.93 18.13 7.69
N LYS A 52 -5.58 17.50 8.66
CA LYS A 52 -6.40 18.16 9.68
C LYS A 52 -5.63 18.26 10.99
N GLN A 53 -5.66 19.42 11.64
CA GLN A 53 -4.97 19.68 12.92
C GLN A 53 -5.34 18.66 14.02
N HIS A 54 -6.62 18.26 14.06
CA HIS A 54 -7.14 17.24 14.98
C HIS A 54 -7.77 16.07 14.21
N GLY A 55 -7.09 15.61 13.15
CA GLY A 55 -7.57 14.48 12.37
C GLY A 55 -7.52 13.19 13.19
N ASP A 56 -8.57 12.38 13.09
CA ASP A 56 -8.66 11.10 13.76
C ASP A 56 -7.72 10.08 13.08
N GLN A 57 -6.46 10.07 13.52
CA GLN A 57 -5.40 9.21 13.00
C GLN A 57 -5.33 7.91 13.81
N GLY A 58 -5.10 6.82 13.11
CA GLY A 58 -5.03 5.48 13.70
C GLY A 58 -4.28 4.51 12.79
N PRO A 59 -4.33 3.20 13.06
CA PRO A 59 -3.69 2.20 12.21
C PRO A 59 -4.11 2.28 10.73
N TRP A 60 -5.32 2.71 10.45
CA TRP A 60 -5.84 2.95 9.09
C TRP A 60 -5.09 4.07 8.34
N THR A 61 -4.43 4.98 9.05
CA THR A 61 -3.57 6.02 8.46
C THR A 61 -2.35 5.38 7.82
N ASP A 62 -1.68 4.48 8.54
CA ASP A 62 -0.53 3.74 8.02
C ASP A 62 -0.95 2.75 6.92
N VAL A 63 -2.14 2.16 7.01
CA VAL A 63 -2.72 1.31 5.94
C VAL A 63 -2.80 2.08 4.63
N TYR A 64 -3.32 3.31 4.64
CA TYR A 64 -3.38 4.16 3.43
C TYR A 64 -1.98 4.41 2.87
N ALA A 65 -1.05 4.85 3.72
CA ALA A 65 0.31 5.18 3.32
C ALA A 65 1.07 3.97 2.74
N LEU A 66 0.86 2.78 3.33
CA LEU A 66 1.43 1.54 2.80
C LEU A 66 0.81 1.15 1.45
N CYS A 67 -0.51 1.24 1.31
CA CYS A 67 -1.19 0.98 0.03
C CYS A 67 -0.75 1.98 -1.06
N ALA A 68 -0.52 3.25 -0.71
CA ALA A 68 0.04 4.25 -1.61
C ALA A 68 1.47 3.90 -2.04
N THR A 69 2.28 3.40 -1.12
CA THR A 69 3.62 2.91 -1.41
C THR A 69 3.60 1.70 -2.34
N MET A 70 2.71 0.72 -2.09
CA MET A 70 2.55 -0.43 -2.97
C MET A 70 2.06 -0.02 -4.36
N TYR A 71 1.08 0.88 -4.43
CA TYR A 71 0.59 1.42 -5.70
C TYR A 71 1.74 2.06 -6.49
N ARG A 72 2.54 2.93 -5.85
CA ARG A 72 3.72 3.54 -6.48
C ARG A 72 4.73 2.51 -6.96
N CYS A 73 5.05 1.51 -6.16
CA CYS A 73 5.99 0.45 -6.53
C CYS A 73 5.52 -0.38 -7.73
N ILE A 74 4.22 -0.62 -7.86
CA ILE A 74 3.64 -1.45 -8.91
C ILE A 74 3.46 -0.65 -10.21
N THR A 75 2.93 0.58 -10.12
CA THR A 75 2.55 1.37 -11.30
C THR A 75 3.67 2.29 -11.79
N GLY A 76 4.62 2.65 -10.91
CA GLY A 76 5.59 3.71 -11.18
C GLY A 76 5.03 5.13 -10.94
N GLU A 77 3.74 5.27 -10.61
CA GLU A 77 3.07 6.56 -10.40
C GLU A 77 2.63 6.76 -8.95
N THR A 78 2.81 7.95 -8.42
CA THR A 78 2.29 8.31 -7.10
C THR A 78 0.78 8.54 -7.17
N PRO A 79 -0.01 7.99 -6.21
CA PRO A 79 -1.44 8.27 -6.17
C PRO A 79 -1.73 9.79 -6.10
N PRO A 80 -2.85 10.27 -6.66
CA PRO A 80 -3.28 11.64 -6.45
C PRO A 80 -3.46 11.96 -4.96
N LYS A 81 -3.30 13.23 -4.57
CA LYS A 81 -3.46 13.66 -3.17
C LYS A 81 -4.85 13.27 -2.65
N ALA A 82 -4.92 12.79 -1.41
CA ALA A 82 -6.18 12.40 -0.79
C ALA A 82 -7.22 13.54 -0.82
N LEU A 83 -6.79 14.78 -0.58
CA LEU A 83 -7.69 15.94 -0.60
C LEU A 83 -8.29 16.20 -1.99
N ASP A 84 -7.50 16.03 -3.05
CA ASP A 84 -7.98 16.23 -4.42
C ASP A 84 -9.03 15.17 -4.81
N ARG A 85 -8.93 13.97 -4.21
CA ARG A 85 -9.83 12.85 -4.43
C ARG A 85 -11.16 12.93 -3.65
N LEU A 86 -11.29 13.85 -2.69
CA LEU A 86 -12.52 14.02 -1.90
C LEU A 86 -13.74 14.40 -2.73
N HIS A 87 -13.55 15.19 -3.79
CA HIS A 87 -14.64 15.64 -4.66
C HIS A 87 -14.88 14.69 -5.81
N THR A 88 -13.80 14.21 -6.42
CA THR A 88 -13.84 13.25 -7.54
C THR A 88 -12.65 12.32 -7.41
N ASP A 89 -12.92 11.04 -7.25
CA ASP A 89 -11.84 10.07 -7.13
C ASP A 89 -11.18 9.82 -8.50
N THR A 90 -9.98 10.36 -8.65
CA THR A 90 -9.17 10.27 -9.87
C THR A 90 -8.12 9.16 -9.81
N LEU A 91 -8.19 8.27 -8.81
CA LEU A 91 -7.28 7.15 -8.69
C LEU A 91 -7.45 6.19 -9.88
N LYS A 92 -6.40 6.02 -10.66
CA LYS A 92 -6.42 5.09 -11.79
C LYS A 92 -6.27 3.64 -11.29
N PRO A 93 -7.00 2.69 -11.87
CA PRO A 93 -6.78 1.27 -11.57
C PRO A 93 -5.35 0.84 -11.93
N ILE A 94 -4.75 -0.06 -11.12
CA ILE A 94 -3.40 -0.57 -11.37
C ILE A 94 -3.32 -1.25 -12.74
N SER A 95 -4.37 -1.96 -13.13
CA SER A 95 -4.50 -2.63 -14.44
C SER A 95 -4.38 -1.66 -15.63
N SER A 96 -4.77 -0.38 -15.46
CA SER A 96 -4.67 0.63 -16.53
C SER A 96 -3.24 1.00 -16.91
N PHE A 97 -2.24 0.63 -16.10
CA PHE A 97 -0.82 0.87 -16.37
C PHE A 97 -0.14 -0.26 -17.16
N GLY A 98 -0.90 -1.23 -17.65
CA GLY A 98 -0.37 -2.36 -18.41
C GLY A 98 0.50 -3.32 -17.57
N VAL A 99 0.38 -3.27 -16.25
CA VAL A 99 1.05 -4.19 -15.32
C VAL A 99 0.17 -5.40 -15.06
N ASN A 100 0.79 -6.58 -15.05
CA ASN A 100 0.08 -7.81 -14.68
C ASN A 100 -0.02 -7.89 -13.16
N CYS A 101 -1.13 -7.41 -12.61
CA CYS A 101 -1.44 -7.45 -11.18
C CYS A 101 -2.68 -8.33 -10.97
N PRO A 102 -2.63 -9.32 -10.07
CA PRO A 102 -3.82 -10.11 -9.74
C PRO A 102 -4.95 -9.20 -9.26
N LYS A 103 -6.17 -9.47 -9.73
CA LYS A 103 -7.35 -8.62 -9.45
C LYS A 103 -7.59 -8.41 -7.95
N TYR A 104 -7.41 -9.45 -7.15
CA TYR A 104 -7.59 -9.36 -5.69
C TYR A 104 -6.55 -8.43 -5.03
N ILE A 105 -5.30 -8.39 -5.53
CA ILE A 105 -4.26 -7.45 -5.06
C ILE A 105 -4.64 -6.01 -5.41
N GLU A 106 -5.07 -5.76 -6.66
CA GLU A 106 -5.53 -4.45 -7.08
C GLU A 106 -6.71 -3.98 -6.23
N GLN A 107 -7.71 -4.82 -6.02
CA GLN A 107 -8.87 -4.52 -5.18
C GLN A 107 -8.46 -4.23 -3.73
N THR A 108 -7.54 -5.01 -3.16
CA THR A 108 -7.04 -4.83 -1.80
C THR A 108 -6.32 -3.49 -1.65
N ILE A 109 -5.43 -3.15 -2.59
CA ILE A 109 -4.70 -1.88 -2.57
C ILE A 109 -5.68 -0.71 -2.76
N THR A 110 -6.62 -0.81 -3.71
CA THR A 110 -7.63 0.23 -3.96
C THR A 110 -8.51 0.46 -2.73
N LYS A 111 -8.94 -0.61 -2.03
CA LYS A 111 -9.67 -0.49 -0.76
C LYS A 111 -8.85 0.23 0.30
N GLY A 112 -7.58 -0.13 0.47
CA GLY A 112 -6.68 0.53 1.42
C GLY A 112 -6.44 2.02 1.08
N LEU A 113 -6.57 2.40 -0.20
CA LEU A 113 -6.49 3.77 -0.70
C LEU A 113 -7.84 4.51 -0.67
N SER A 114 -8.89 3.97 -0.06
CA SER A 114 -10.14 4.72 0.14
C SER A 114 -9.87 6.05 0.84
N VAL A 115 -10.45 7.15 0.33
CA VAL A 115 -10.19 8.48 0.87
C VAL A 115 -10.69 8.57 2.31
N HIS A 116 -11.89 8.04 2.58
CA HIS A 116 -12.47 8.00 3.92
C HIS A 116 -11.99 6.76 4.68
N LYS A 117 -11.56 6.96 5.93
CA LYS A 117 -11.04 5.90 6.81
C LYS A 117 -11.99 4.70 6.96
N GLY A 118 -13.31 4.93 7.00
CA GLY A 118 -14.32 3.86 7.12
C GLY A 118 -14.38 2.90 5.92
N GLY A 119 -13.80 3.27 4.77
CA GLY A 119 -13.68 2.39 3.61
C GLY A 119 -12.41 1.54 3.60
N ARG A 120 -11.47 1.77 4.53
CA ARG A 120 -10.17 1.09 4.58
C ARG A 120 -10.21 -0.16 5.47
N TYR A 121 -9.08 -0.83 5.55
CA TYR A 121 -8.81 -1.81 6.60
C TYR A 121 -8.50 -1.09 7.92
N CYS A 122 -9.05 -1.59 9.03
CA CYS A 122 -8.87 -0.96 10.34
C CYS A 122 -7.47 -1.20 10.93
N SER A 123 -6.75 -2.21 10.43
CA SER A 123 -5.42 -2.58 10.92
C SER A 123 -4.52 -3.14 9.82
N MET A 124 -3.21 -3.18 10.08
CA MET A 124 -2.24 -3.87 9.24
C MET A 124 -2.51 -5.38 9.16
N GLY A 125 -3.03 -5.99 10.24
CA GLY A 125 -3.42 -7.40 10.26
C GLY A 125 -4.56 -7.72 9.28
N GLU A 126 -5.58 -6.85 9.21
CA GLU A 126 -6.65 -7.00 8.23
C GLU A 126 -6.13 -6.84 6.79
N LEU A 127 -5.27 -5.86 6.53
CA LEU A 127 -4.65 -5.68 5.23
C LEU A 127 -3.80 -6.91 4.86
N TYR A 128 -3.02 -7.44 5.81
CA TYR A 128 -2.22 -8.65 5.62
C TYR A 128 -3.10 -9.84 5.23
N ASN A 129 -4.19 -10.07 5.98
CA ASN A 129 -5.12 -11.16 5.69
C ASN A 129 -5.80 -11.02 4.33
N ALA A 130 -6.09 -9.78 3.89
CA ALA A 130 -6.66 -9.53 2.57
C ALA A 130 -5.67 -9.80 1.43
N LEU A 131 -4.37 -9.63 1.66
CA LEU A 131 -3.31 -9.87 0.67
C LEU A 131 -2.84 -11.33 0.63
N TYR A 132 -2.82 -12.02 1.78
CA TYR A 132 -2.20 -13.35 1.94
C TYR A 132 -3.14 -14.40 2.53
N GLY A 133 -4.28 -14.03 3.08
CA GLY A 133 -5.32 -14.95 3.50
C GLY A 133 -5.74 -15.83 2.33
N ALA A 134 -6.11 -17.10 2.59
CA ALA A 134 -6.59 -18.00 1.55
C ALA A 134 -7.67 -17.33 0.70
N PRO A 135 -7.63 -17.42 -0.64
CA PRO A 135 -8.67 -16.86 -1.48
C PRO A 135 -10.02 -17.40 -1.02
N GLN A 136 -10.93 -16.53 -0.60
CA GLN A 136 -12.32 -16.91 -0.47
C GLN A 136 -12.79 -17.26 -1.87
N ASP A 137 -13.21 -18.51 -2.05
CA ASP A 137 -13.63 -19.14 -3.30
C ASP A 137 -14.68 -18.28 -4.05
N HIS A 138 -14.23 -17.39 -4.92
CA HIS A 138 -15.11 -16.69 -5.85
C HIS A 138 -14.72 -16.85 -7.33
N GLU A 139 -13.74 -17.68 -7.67
CA GLU A 139 -13.53 -18.09 -9.08
C GLU A 139 -12.79 -19.42 -9.19
N ARG A 140 -13.42 -20.51 -8.73
CA ARG A 140 -13.09 -21.85 -9.24
C ARG A 140 -13.88 -22.08 -10.52
N LYS A 141 -13.50 -21.47 -11.62
CA LYS A 141 -13.84 -21.99 -12.95
C LYS A 141 -12.86 -23.09 -13.29
N GLU A 142 -13.42 -24.28 -13.46
CA GLU A 142 -12.76 -25.50 -13.87
C GLU A 142 -11.85 -25.26 -15.10
N LEU A 143 -10.57 -25.56 -14.94
CA LEU A 143 -9.69 -25.76 -16.08
C LEU A 143 -9.90 -27.19 -16.61
N PRO A 144 -10.11 -27.37 -17.91
CA PRO A 144 -10.15 -28.71 -18.48
C PRO A 144 -8.75 -29.33 -18.45
N ASN A 145 -8.69 -30.56 -17.95
CA ASN A 145 -7.52 -31.42 -18.02
C ASN A 145 -7.15 -31.64 -19.48
N ASN A 146 -6.01 -31.13 -19.92
CA ASN A 146 -5.30 -31.66 -21.06
C ASN A 146 -3.81 -31.69 -20.74
N HIS A 147 -3.30 -32.90 -20.57
CA HIS A 147 -1.90 -33.24 -20.66
C HIS A 147 -1.40 -32.95 -22.08
N GLU A 148 -0.48 -32.03 -22.23
CA GLU A 148 0.54 -32.08 -23.26
C GLU A 148 1.78 -31.29 -22.84
N THR A 149 2.87 -31.99 -22.76
CA THR A 149 4.21 -31.55 -22.44
C THR A 149 4.79 -30.82 -23.65
N THR A 150 5.07 -29.49 -23.50
CA THR A 150 5.95 -28.83 -24.46
C THR A 150 6.86 -27.88 -23.71
N THR A 151 8.12 -28.22 -23.64
CA THR A 151 9.25 -27.44 -23.18
C THR A 151 9.43 -26.22 -24.09
N THR A 152 9.12 -25.01 -23.59
CA THR A 152 9.56 -23.77 -24.23
C THR A 152 10.13 -22.85 -23.17
N THR A 153 11.43 -22.59 -23.28
CA THR A 153 12.17 -21.61 -22.45
C THR A 153 11.64 -20.21 -22.68
N ALA A 154 10.80 -19.72 -21.77
CA ALA A 154 10.30 -18.36 -21.79
C ALA A 154 11.12 -17.49 -20.84
N LYS A 155 11.70 -16.43 -21.38
CA LYS A 155 12.41 -15.33 -20.72
C LYS A 155 11.49 -14.70 -19.66
N LYS A 156 11.88 -14.77 -18.39
CA LYS A 156 11.13 -14.30 -17.22
C LYS A 156 10.99 -12.76 -17.28
N PRO A 157 9.79 -12.18 -17.27
CA PRO A 157 9.63 -10.73 -17.34
C PRO A 157 10.05 -10.07 -16.03
N GLU A 158 10.77 -8.97 -16.12
CA GLU A 158 11.33 -8.16 -15.02
C GLU A 158 10.28 -7.64 -14.02
N LYS A 159 9.01 -7.62 -14.41
CA LYS A 159 7.85 -7.15 -13.65
C LYS A 159 7.47 -8.03 -12.45
N THR A 160 7.89 -9.30 -12.42
CA THR A 160 7.62 -10.19 -11.27
C THR A 160 8.35 -9.75 -10.00
N LYS A 161 9.46 -9.03 -10.13
CA LYS A 161 10.25 -8.50 -8.99
C LYS A 161 9.48 -7.46 -8.18
N VAL A 162 8.63 -6.66 -8.83
CA VAL A 162 7.89 -5.55 -8.16
C VAL A 162 6.80 -6.08 -7.23
N ILE A 163 6.10 -7.14 -7.63
CA ILE A 163 5.06 -7.78 -6.79
C ILE A 163 5.69 -8.43 -5.56
N VAL A 164 6.87 -9.06 -5.72
CA VAL A 164 7.60 -9.67 -4.60
C VAL A 164 8.08 -8.59 -3.61
N ILE A 165 8.52 -7.42 -4.09
CA ILE A 165 8.94 -6.31 -3.22
C ILE A 165 7.76 -5.77 -2.41
N ALA A 166 6.59 -5.57 -3.03
CA ALA A 166 5.38 -5.13 -2.33
C ALA A 166 4.94 -6.15 -1.25
N ALA A 167 5.05 -7.44 -1.54
CA ALA A 167 4.77 -8.52 -0.61
C ALA A 167 5.73 -8.55 0.59
N VAL A 168 7.03 -8.37 0.35
CA VAL A 168 8.07 -8.35 1.40
C VAL A 168 7.94 -7.11 2.28
N ILE A 169 7.55 -5.95 1.74
CA ILE A 169 7.31 -4.72 2.52
C ILE A 169 6.23 -4.95 3.59
N LEU A 170 5.15 -5.63 3.24
CA LEU A 170 4.05 -5.86 4.17
C LEU A 170 4.41 -6.83 5.31
N THR A 171 5.16 -7.91 5.03
CA THR A 171 5.56 -8.88 6.05
C THR A 171 6.48 -8.26 7.12
N ALA A 172 7.36 -7.33 6.73
CA ALA A 172 8.24 -6.64 7.66
C ALA A 172 7.47 -5.68 8.59
N ILE A 173 6.41 -5.04 8.10
CA ILE A 173 5.60 -4.07 8.88
C ILE A 173 4.74 -4.79 9.92
N VAL A 174 4.13 -5.92 9.56
CA VAL A 174 3.29 -6.70 10.49
C VAL A 174 4.14 -7.32 11.62
N GLY A 175 5.37 -7.73 11.34
CA GLY A 175 6.29 -8.27 12.35
C GLY A 175 6.75 -7.26 13.41
N ILE A 176 6.59 -5.95 13.18
CA ILE A 176 6.95 -4.88 14.13
C ILE A 176 5.75 -4.50 15.04
N SER A 177 4.54 -4.88 14.65
CA SER A 177 3.29 -4.53 15.40
C SER A 177 2.81 -5.65 16.34
N ALA A 178 3.53 -6.76 16.45
CA ALA A 178 3.32 -7.86 17.38
C ALA A 178 4.38 -7.84 18.49
#